data_96a319b899cd8ccd831586b50f11e0e4
#
_entry.id   96a319b899cd8ccd831586b50f11e0e4
#
_cell.length_a   1.000
_cell.length_b   1.000
_cell.length_c   1.000
_cell.angle_alpha   90.00
_cell.angle_beta   90.00
_cell.angle_gamma   90.00
#
_symmetry.space_group_name_H-M   'P 1'
#
loop_
_entity.id
_entity.type
_entity.pdbx_description
1 polymer ?
#
loop_
_entity_poly.entity_id
_entity_poly.type
_entity_poly.pdbx_seq_one_letter_code
_entity_poly.pdbx_strand_id
1 'polypeptide(L)'
;GMKTFEETISTKETDIDKSFTLKADNSLDEITLTYEMPVTISGDTIVYNADSFKNGSERKLEDVLKKLPGVEVNSDGEIEIEGKKVTKVMVDGKDFFDGDSKLATKNIPSNAVDKVQVLKNYAEVGQLSGVTNNQDNIAINIKLKEGKKNFWFGNITAGGGTADDKTLYLAQPKLFY
;
A
#
# COMPACT_ATOMS: atom_id res chain seq x y z
N GLY A 1 20.33 -2.62 31.62
CA GLY A 1 20.35 -1.27 32.12
C GLY A 1 20.04 -1.19 33.62
N MET A 2 19.88 0.02 34.15
CA MET A 2 19.42 0.26 35.51
C MET A 2 18.06 0.94 35.46
N LYS A 3 17.19 0.65 36.43
CA LYS A 3 15.89 1.35 36.54
C LYS A 3 16.10 2.82 36.86
N THR A 4 15.34 3.67 36.19
CA THR A 4 15.31 5.11 36.52
C THR A 4 14.85 5.28 37.97
N PHE A 5 15.57 6.08 38.73
CA PHE A 5 15.23 6.46 40.08
C PHE A 5 15.15 7.96 40.14
N GLU A 6 14.01 8.47 40.56
CA GLU A 6 13.79 9.91 40.76
C GLU A 6 13.37 10.16 42.20
N GLU A 7 13.97 11.13 42.83
CA GLU A 7 13.62 11.57 44.17
C GLU A 7 13.76 13.09 44.31
N THR A 8 12.77 13.72 44.89
CA THR A 8 12.79 15.16 45.16
C THR A 8 13.41 15.40 46.52
N ILE A 9 14.53 16.13 46.54
CA ILE A 9 15.22 16.52 47.78
C ILE A 9 14.95 17.96 48.06
N SER A 10 14.44 18.26 49.26
CA SER A 10 14.26 19.61 49.75
C SER A 10 15.49 20.04 50.56
N THR A 11 16.23 21.03 50.08
CA THR A 11 17.41 21.56 50.76
C THR A 11 17.04 22.65 51.76
N LYS A 12 17.33 22.44 53.03
CA LYS A 12 17.30 23.45 54.08
C LYS A 12 18.71 23.49 54.65
N GLU A 13 19.42 24.59 54.48
CA GLU A 13 20.68 25.04 55.09
C GLU A 13 21.66 24.00 55.72
N THR A 14 21.55 22.75 55.45
CA THR A 14 22.44 21.68 55.96
C THR A 14 22.93 20.83 54.82
N ASP A 15 24.17 20.37 54.94
CA ASP A 15 24.76 19.43 53.99
C ASP A 15 23.94 18.13 53.93
N ILE A 16 23.65 17.67 52.72
CA ILE A 16 22.91 16.42 52.49
C ILE A 16 23.88 15.36 51.97
N ASP A 17 24.13 14.37 52.78
CA ASP A 17 24.85 13.15 52.39
C ASP A 17 23.82 12.03 52.16
N LYS A 18 23.69 11.57 50.92
CA LYS A 18 22.71 10.55 50.54
C LYS A 18 23.28 9.55 49.57
N SER A 19 23.20 8.28 49.92
CA SER A 19 23.60 7.21 49.03
C SER A 19 22.41 6.60 48.31
N PHE A 20 22.57 6.28 47.01
CA PHE A 20 21.55 5.69 46.21
C PHE A 20 21.99 4.29 45.75
N THR A 21 21.10 3.34 45.87
CA THR A 21 21.29 1.99 45.29
C THR A 21 20.43 1.84 44.07
N LEU A 22 21.05 1.77 42.89
CA LEU A 22 20.35 1.52 41.65
C LEU A 22 20.06 0.00 41.53
N LYS A 23 18.84 -0.30 41.14
CA LYS A 23 18.45 -1.70 40.84
C LYS A 23 18.65 -1.96 39.35
N ALA A 24 19.23 -3.14 39.03
CA ALA A 24 19.32 -3.55 37.63
C ALA A 24 17.93 -3.68 37.02
N ASP A 25 17.78 -3.16 35.81
CA ASP A 25 16.60 -3.36 35.02
C ASP A 25 16.82 -4.59 34.13
N ASN A 26 16.23 -5.70 34.54
CA ASN A 26 16.25 -6.97 33.81
C ASN A 26 14.97 -7.14 32.97
N SER A 27 14.12 -6.10 32.86
CA SER A 27 12.98 -6.14 31.98
C SER A 27 13.48 -6.05 30.53
N LEU A 28 13.15 -7.04 29.75
CA LEU A 28 13.23 -6.96 28.30
C LEU A 28 11.89 -6.40 27.83
N ASP A 29 11.94 -5.41 26.96
CA ASP A 29 10.72 -4.96 26.29
C ASP A 29 10.16 -6.11 25.49
N GLU A 30 8.86 -6.39 25.64
CA GLU A 30 8.18 -7.40 24.88
C GLU A 30 8.17 -6.98 23.41
N ILE A 31 8.92 -7.69 22.58
CA ILE A 31 8.87 -7.51 21.12
C ILE A 31 7.78 -8.44 20.62
N THR A 32 6.61 -7.87 20.36
CA THR A 32 5.52 -8.57 19.66
C THR A 32 5.88 -8.70 18.19
N LEU A 33 6.32 -9.85 17.76
CA LEU A 33 6.53 -10.15 16.33
C LEU A 33 5.18 -10.48 15.71
N THR A 34 4.58 -9.52 15.03
CA THR A 34 3.41 -9.77 14.21
C THR A 34 3.85 -10.30 12.85
N TYR A 35 3.69 -11.61 12.64
CA TYR A 35 3.93 -12.23 11.34
C TYR A 35 2.65 -12.17 10.51
N GLU A 36 2.67 -11.39 9.43
CA GLU A 36 1.61 -11.41 8.43
C GLU A 36 1.98 -12.37 7.29
N MET A 37 1.06 -13.29 6.97
CA MET A 37 1.28 -14.21 5.85
C MET A 37 1.39 -13.43 4.54
N PRO A 38 2.38 -13.75 3.68
CA PRO A 38 2.52 -13.11 2.38
C PRO A 38 1.29 -13.27 1.49
N VAL A 39 0.65 -14.43 1.56
CA VAL A 39 -0.56 -14.77 0.81
C VAL A 39 -1.56 -15.44 1.74
N THR A 40 -2.81 -15.00 1.69
CA THR A 40 -3.93 -15.62 2.40
C THR A 40 -5.07 -15.85 1.42
N ILE A 41 -5.70 -17.01 1.49
CA ILE A 41 -6.86 -17.37 0.66
C ILE A 41 -8.07 -17.49 1.56
N SER A 42 -9.13 -16.76 1.23
CA SER A 42 -10.41 -16.81 1.94
C SER A 42 -11.56 -16.90 0.93
N GLY A 43 -12.10 -18.11 0.76
CA GLY A 43 -13.09 -18.39 -0.29
C GLY A 43 -12.55 -18.05 -1.68
N ASP A 44 -13.27 -17.21 -2.41
CA ASP A 44 -12.91 -16.76 -3.75
C ASP A 44 -11.94 -15.56 -3.76
N THR A 45 -11.44 -15.17 -2.60
CA THR A 45 -10.54 -14.02 -2.46
C THR A 45 -9.13 -14.47 -2.12
N ILE A 46 -8.16 -14.03 -2.93
CA ILE A 46 -6.73 -14.16 -2.63
C ILE A 46 -6.24 -12.80 -2.15
N VAL A 47 -5.62 -12.77 -0.98
CA VAL A 47 -5.06 -11.55 -0.39
C VAL A 47 -3.54 -11.65 -0.36
N TYR A 48 -2.87 -10.74 -1.04
CA TYR A 48 -1.43 -10.58 -1.03
C TYR A 48 -1.05 -9.42 -0.11
N ASN A 49 -0.12 -9.65 0.82
CA ASN A 49 0.52 -8.58 1.56
C ASN A 49 1.59 -7.95 0.66
N ALA A 50 1.36 -6.70 0.23
CA ALA A 50 2.22 -6.05 -0.76
C ALA A 50 3.67 -5.90 -0.26
N ASP A 51 3.86 -5.62 1.03
CA ASP A 51 5.21 -5.40 1.59
C ASP A 51 6.05 -6.67 1.59
N SER A 52 5.44 -7.85 1.63
CA SER A 52 6.15 -9.14 1.56
C SER A 52 6.78 -9.40 0.19
N PHE A 53 6.33 -8.71 -0.86
CA PHE A 53 6.81 -8.89 -2.23
C PHE A 53 7.65 -7.71 -2.73
N LYS A 54 7.77 -6.64 -1.96
CA LYS A 54 8.58 -5.46 -2.30
C LYS A 54 10.04 -5.65 -1.89
N ASN A 55 10.96 -5.19 -2.72
CA ASN A 55 12.39 -5.11 -2.42
C ASN A 55 12.93 -3.67 -2.37
N GLY A 56 12.03 -2.66 -2.50
CA GLY A 56 12.38 -1.25 -2.46
C GLY A 56 12.64 -0.60 -3.82
N SER A 57 12.62 -1.36 -4.92
CA SER A 57 12.78 -0.82 -6.28
C SER A 57 11.46 -0.37 -6.92
N GLU A 58 10.33 -0.78 -6.34
CA GLU A 58 9.01 -0.51 -6.86
C GLU A 58 8.62 0.96 -6.67
N ARG A 59 8.15 1.58 -7.72
CA ARG A 59 7.68 2.96 -7.70
C ARG A 59 6.16 3.06 -7.80
N LYS A 60 5.55 2.18 -8.59
CA LYS A 60 4.12 2.20 -8.91
C LYS A 60 3.47 0.87 -8.59
N LEU A 61 2.13 0.86 -8.60
CA LEU A 61 1.34 -0.35 -8.39
C LEU A 61 1.71 -1.45 -9.39
N GLU A 62 1.96 -1.11 -10.66
CA GLU A 62 2.37 -2.08 -11.68
C GLU A 62 3.63 -2.87 -11.28
N ASP A 63 4.59 -2.21 -10.62
CA ASP A 63 5.84 -2.85 -10.20
C ASP A 63 5.58 -3.85 -9.07
N VAL A 64 4.63 -3.54 -8.19
CA VAL A 64 4.20 -4.43 -7.10
C VAL A 64 3.46 -5.63 -7.68
N LEU A 65 2.48 -5.39 -8.57
CA LEU A 65 1.66 -6.45 -9.17
C LEU A 65 2.49 -7.46 -9.94
N LYS A 66 3.49 -7.02 -10.70
CA LYS A 66 4.43 -7.89 -11.44
C LYS A 66 5.21 -8.88 -10.56
N LYS A 67 5.28 -8.64 -9.26
CA LYS A 67 5.96 -9.50 -8.29
C LYS A 67 5.02 -10.48 -7.58
N LEU A 68 3.72 -10.31 -7.75
CA LEU A 68 2.74 -11.19 -7.13
C LEU A 68 2.61 -12.50 -7.94
N PRO A 69 2.60 -13.65 -7.28
CA PRO A 69 2.44 -14.94 -7.95
C PRO A 69 1.13 -15.00 -8.73
N GLY A 70 1.21 -15.42 -9.99
CA GLY A 70 0.03 -15.59 -10.86
C GLY A 70 -0.59 -14.31 -11.38
N VAL A 71 0.07 -13.16 -11.19
CA VAL A 71 -0.37 -11.85 -11.69
C VAL A 71 0.59 -11.39 -12.79
N GLU A 72 0.05 -11.05 -13.94
CA GLU A 72 0.80 -10.49 -15.07
C GLU A 72 0.30 -9.07 -15.37
N VAL A 73 1.21 -8.17 -15.71
CA VAL A 73 0.88 -6.80 -16.11
C VAL A 73 1.63 -6.48 -17.38
N ASN A 74 0.87 -6.16 -18.44
CA ASN A 74 1.46 -5.82 -19.72
C ASN A 74 2.03 -4.38 -19.74
N SER A 75 2.65 -3.98 -20.86
CA SER A 75 3.23 -2.65 -21.05
C SER A 75 2.20 -1.51 -20.93
N ASP A 76 0.96 -1.79 -21.25
CA ASP A 76 -0.14 -0.83 -21.21
C ASP A 76 -0.74 -0.67 -19.82
N GLY A 77 -0.41 -1.57 -18.88
CA GLY A 77 -0.92 -1.58 -17.52
C GLY A 77 -2.21 -2.41 -17.36
N GLU A 78 -2.56 -3.22 -18.35
CA GLU A 78 -3.63 -4.21 -18.20
C GLU A 78 -3.14 -5.37 -17.34
N ILE A 79 -4.04 -5.90 -16.53
CA ILE A 79 -3.74 -6.94 -15.55
C ILE A 79 -4.40 -8.25 -15.99
N GLU A 80 -3.64 -9.32 -15.94
CA GLU A 80 -4.12 -10.69 -16.11
C GLU A 80 -3.77 -11.52 -14.88
N ILE A 81 -4.69 -12.39 -14.47
CA ILE A 81 -4.53 -13.28 -13.32
C ILE A 81 -4.88 -14.68 -13.77
N GLU A 82 -3.92 -15.60 -13.64
CA GLU A 82 -4.07 -16.99 -14.08
C GLU A 82 -4.56 -17.08 -15.53
N GLY A 83 -4.09 -16.18 -16.42
CA GLY A 83 -4.46 -16.11 -17.83
C GLY A 83 -5.85 -15.50 -18.11
N LYS A 84 -6.52 -14.94 -17.10
CA LYS A 84 -7.79 -14.25 -17.24
C LYS A 84 -7.61 -12.75 -17.04
N LYS A 85 -8.21 -11.94 -17.91
CA LYS A 85 -8.14 -10.48 -17.84
C LYS A 85 -8.94 -9.97 -16.64
N VAL A 86 -8.34 -9.05 -15.88
CA VAL A 86 -9.04 -8.34 -14.80
C VAL A 86 -10.04 -7.37 -15.42
N THR A 87 -11.30 -7.49 -15.01
CA THR A 87 -12.40 -6.68 -15.53
C THR A 87 -12.58 -5.37 -14.78
N LYS A 88 -12.15 -5.32 -13.50
CA LYS A 88 -12.37 -4.16 -12.63
C LYS A 88 -11.25 -3.98 -11.61
N VAL A 89 -10.83 -2.74 -11.41
CA VAL A 89 -9.89 -2.35 -10.36
C VAL A 89 -10.57 -1.38 -9.40
N MET A 90 -10.53 -1.71 -8.13
CA MET A 90 -11.07 -0.92 -7.03
C MET A 90 -9.94 -0.47 -6.10
N VAL A 91 -10.15 0.63 -5.40
CA VAL A 91 -9.29 1.11 -4.33
C VAL A 91 -10.13 1.27 -3.06
N ASP A 92 -9.76 0.56 -2.00
CA ASP A 92 -10.51 0.48 -0.74
C ASP A 92 -12.00 0.13 -0.93
N GLY A 93 -12.29 -0.74 -1.91
CA GLY A 93 -13.65 -1.21 -2.23
C GLY A 93 -14.49 -0.22 -3.03
N LYS A 94 -13.90 0.88 -3.47
CA LYS A 94 -14.59 1.87 -4.32
C LYS A 94 -14.07 1.78 -5.73
N ASP A 95 -14.95 2.02 -6.71
CA ASP A 95 -14.52 2.26 -8.08
C ASP A 95 -13.66 3.52 -8.12
N PHE A 96 -12.46 3.33 -8.57
CA PHE A 96 -11.53 4.41 -8.81
C PHE A 96 -11.12 4.37 -10.28
N PHE A 97 -10.97 5.52 -10.91
CA PHE A 97 -10.62 5.62 -12.33
C PHE A 97 -11.64 4.94 -13.26
N ASP A 98 -12.94 4.98 -12.92
CA ASP A 98 -14.00 4.28 -13.67
C ASP A 98 -13.70 2.79 -13.93
N GLY A 99 -12.98 2.13 -12.99
CA GLY A 99 -12.54 0.75 -13.10
C GLY A 99 -11.34 0.54 -14.05
N ASP A 100 -10.75 1.61 -14.59
CA ASP A 100 -9.63 1.52 -15.55
C ASP A 100 -8.36 1.02 -14.84
N SER A 101 -7.99 -0.22 -15.16
CA SER A 101 -6.79 -0.86 -14.64
C SER A 101 -5.51 -0.11 -15.01
N LYS A 102 -5.45 0.49 -16.22
CA LYS A 102 -4.27 1.20 -16.72
C LYS A 102 -3.99 2.46 -15.92
N LEU A 103 -5.06 3.22 -15.61
CA LEU A 103 -4.91 4.41 -14.77
C LEU A 103 -4.48 4.05 -13.35
N ALA A 104 -5.05 3.00 -12.76
CA ALA A 104 -4.68 2.54 -11.43
C ALA A 104 -3.21 2.08 -11.39
N THR A 105 -2.81 1.18 -12.27
CA THR A 105 -1.46 0.58 -12.28
C THR A 105 -0.35 1.59 -12.51
N LYS A 106 -0.60 2.58 -13.38
CA LYS A 106 0.40 3.58 -13.78
C LYS A 106 0.51 4.76 -12.80
N ASN A 107 -0.47 5.00 -11.95
CA ASN A 107 -0.50 6.21 -11.13
C ASN A 107 -0.44 5.94 -9.62
N ILE A 108 -1.00 4.85 -9.10
CA ILE A 108 -0.92 4.56 -7.65
C ILE A 108 0.53 4.28 -7.25
N PRO A 109 1.07 5.01 -6.26
CA PRO A 109 2.44 4.80 -5.80
C PRO A 109 2.54 3.50 -4.97
N SER A 110 3.63 2.75 -5.17
CA SER A 110 3.87 1.46 -4.50
C SER A 110 3.87 1.56 -2.98
N ASN A 111 4.35 2.67 -2.42
CA ASN A 111 4.44 2.90 -0.98
C ASN A 111 3.08 3.14 -0.31
N ALA A 112 2.04 3.42 -1.08
CA ALA A 112 0.68 3.56 -0.58
C ALA A 112 -0.06 2.23 -0.49
N VAL A 113 0.41 1.18 -1.18
CA VAL A 113 -0.25 -0.13 -1.23
C VAL A 113 0.08 -0.95 -0.01
N ASP A 114 -0.94 -1.37 0.72
CA ASP A 114 -0.88 -2.30 1.85
C ASP A 114 -1.13 -3.74 1.37
N LYS A 115 -2.32 -4.00 0.84
CA LYS A 115 -2.73 -5.34 0.38
C LYS A 115 -3.35 -5.28 -1.01
N VAL A 116 -3.18 -6.36 -1.75
CA VAL A 116 -3.83 -6.58 -3.04
C VAL A 116 -4.78 -7.76 -2.88
N GLN A 117 -6.07 -7.51 -3.07
CA GLN A 117 -7.10 -8.54 -2.99
C GLN A 117 -7.57 -8.89 -4.40
N VAL A 118 -7.41 -10.14 -4.77
CA VAL A 118 -7.94 -10.70 -6.01
C VAL A 118 -9.27 -11.36 -5.70
N LEU A 119 -10.33 -10.86 -6.30
CA LEU A 119 -11.68 -11.33 -6.15
C LEU A 119 -12.03 -12.17 -7.38
N LYS A 120 -12.06 -13.50 -7.23
CA LYS A 120 -12.53 -14.41 -8.25
C LYS A 120 -14.07 -14.46 -8.20
N ASN A 121 -14.69 -14.70 -9.33
CA ASN A 121 -16.17 -14.76 -9.46
C ASN A 121 -16.84 -13.43 -9.02
N TYR A 122 -16.20 -12.31 -9.32
CA TYR A 122 -16.72 -10.99 -8.93
C TYR A 122 -18.01 -10.67 -9.68
N ALA A 123 -19.06 -10.34 -8.93
CA ALA A 123 -20.30 -9.81 -9.46
C ALA A 123 -20.54 -8.40 -8.92
N GLU A 124 -20.80 -7.46 -9.79
CA GLU A 124 -21.06 -6.06 -9.45
C GLU A 124 -22.35 -5.89 -8.66
N VAL A 125 -23.32 -6.79 -8.89
CA VAL A 125 -24.60 -6.83 -8.21
C VAL A 125 -24.71 -8.10 -7.38
N GLY A 126 -23.96 -8.16 -6.28
CA GLY A 126 -23.88 -9.34 -5.41
C GLY A 126 -25.13 -9.67 -4.59
N GLN A 127 -26.29 -9.07 -4.86
CA GLN A 127 -27.49 -9.27 -4.05
C GLN A 127 -28.74 -9.75 -4.81
N LEU A 128 -28.64 -9.96 -6.10
CA LEU A 128 -29.72 -10.63 -6.84
C LEU A 128 -29.46 -12.13 -6.82
N SER A 129 -29.95 -12.80 -5.77
CA SER A 129 -30.02 -14.25 -5.72
C SER A 129 -30.78 -14.76 -6.94
N GLY A 130 -30.08 -15.45 -7.87
CA GLY A 130 -30.65 -16.04 -9.09
C GLY A 130 -30.01 -15.60 -10.41
N VAL A 131 -29.11 -14.62 -10.42
CA VAL A 131 -28.29 -14.31 -11.60
C VAL A 131 -27.10 -15.26 -11.58
N THR A 132 -27.00 -16.11 -12.60
CA THR A 132 -25.81 -16.92 -12.85
C THR A 132 -24.61 -15.99 -12.99
N ASN A 133 -23.80 -15.96 -11.97
CA ASN A 133 -22.54 -15.23 -11.96
C ASN A 133 -21.69 -15.73 -13.12
N ASN A 134 -21.20 -14.81 -13.95
CA ASN A 134 -20.21 -15.16 -14.93
C ASN A 134 -18.92 -15.50 -14.16
N GLN A 135 -18.65 -16.80 -13.96
CA GLN A 135 -17.56 -17.33 -13.12
C GLN A 135 -16.15 -16.92 -13.61
N ASP A 136 -16.08 -16.14 -14.68
CA ASP A 136 -14.85 -15.69 -15.29
C ASP A 136 -14.45 -14.27 -14.94
N ASN A 137 -15.30 -13.53 -14.22
CA ASN A 137 -15.01 -12.15 -13.84
C ASN A 137 -14.02 -12.10 -12.68
N ILE A 138 -12.89 -11.45 -12.90
CA ILE A 138 -11.91 -11.18 -11.87
C ILE A 138 -11.84 -9.67 -11.62
N ALA A 139 -11.95 -9.29 -10.35
CA ALA A 139 -11.69 -7.92 -9.92
C ALA A 139 -10.49 -7.87 -8.98
N ILE A 140 -9.83 -6.73 -8.94
CA ILE A 140 -8.78 -6.44 -7.96
C ILE A 140 -9.24 -5.29 -7.08
N ASN A 141 -9.04 -5.45 -5.78
CA ASN A 141 -9.22 -4.38 -4.81
C ASN A 141 -7.87 -4.07 -4.14
N ILE A 142 -7.40 -2.86 -4.34
CA ILE A 142 -6.17 -2.35 -3.75
C ILE A 142 -6.51 -1.73 -2.40
N LYS A 143 -5.96 -2.28 -1.33
CA LYS A 143 -6.03 -1.70 0.01
C LYS A 143 -4.86 -0.75 0.21
N LEU A 144 -5.16 0.48 0.61
CA LEU A 144 -4.15 1.48 0.92
C LEU A 144 -3.75 1.43 2.40
N LYS A 145 -2.49 1.75 2.67
CA LYS A 145 -1.96 1.88 4.03
C LYS A 145 -2.72 2.96 4.80
N GLU A 146 -2.83 2.77 6.11
CA GLU A 146 -3.35 3.82 6.98
C GLU A 146 -2.48 5.08 6.86
N GLY A 147 -3.15 6.25 6.82
CA GLY A 147 -2.48 7.53 6.54
C GLY A 147 -2.18 7.81 5.07
N LYS A 148 -2.46 6.88 4.16
CA LYS A 148 -2.33 7.05 2.70
C LYS A 148 -3.66 6.99 1.97
N LYS A 149 -4.77 7.15 2.68
CA LYS A 149 -6.13 7.15 2.11
C LYS A 149 -6.58 8.52 1.59
N ASN A 150 -5.98 9.60 2.12
CA ASN A 150 -6.29 10.98 1.76
C ASN A 150 -4.98 11.70 1.46
N PHE A 151 -4.45 11.57 0.27
CA PHE A 151 -3.22 12.26 -0.14
C PHE A 151 -3.22 12.50 -1.65
N TRP A 152 -2.52 13.56 -2.05
CA TRP A 152 -2.32 13.87 -3.45
C TRP A 152 -1.18 13.02 -4.02
N PHE A 153 -1.39 12.46 -5.20
CA PHE A 153 -0.34 11.78 -5.95
C PHE A 153 -0.50 12.05 -7.44
N GLY A 154 0.56 11.85 -8.20
CA GLY A 154 0.52 12.07 -9.63
C GLY A 154 1.89 12.23 -10.24
N ASN A 155 1.89 12.65 -11.49
CA ASN A 155 3.10 12.95 -12.23
C ASN A 155 2.92 14.21 -13.08
N ILE A 156 4.03 14.89 -13.33
CA ILE A 156 4.07 16.04 -14.24
C ILE A 156 5.08 15.68 -15.32
N THR A 157 4.63 15.72 -16.58
CA THR A 157 5.50 15.60 -17.73
C THR A 157 5.74 16.98 -18.30
N ALA A 158 6.99 17.41 -18.37
CA ALA A 158 7.40 18.67 -18.97
C ALA A 158 8.40 18.41 -20.08
N GLY A 159 8.27 19.10 -21.17
CA GLY A 159 9.18 19.03 -22.30
C GLY A 159 9.33 20.40 -22.97
N GLY A 160 10.49 20.65 -23.54
CA GLY A 160 10.76 21.84 -24.34
C GLY A 160 11.63 21.49 -25.54
N GLY A 161 11.45 22.22 -26.63
CA GLY A 161 12.21 22.03 -27.85
C GLY A 161 12.13 23.25 -28.74
N THR A 162 12.92 23.28 -29.79
CA THR A 162 12.90 24.31 -30.84
C THR A 162 12.70 23.63 -32.19
N ALA A 163 11.81 24.16 -33.01
CA ALA A 163 11.61 23.76 -34.39
C ALA A 163 11.28 24.99 -35.23
N ASP A 164 11.96 25.18 -36.35
CA ASP A 164 11.72 26.25 -37.30
C ASP A 164 11.66 27.67 -36.64
N ASP A 165 12.64 28.02 -35.82
CA ASP A 165 12.73 29.27 -35.05
C ASP A 165 11.57 29.47 -34.02
N LYS A 166 10.79 28.42 -33.73
CA LYS A 166 9.74 28.46 -32.70
C LYS A 166 10.15 27.63 -31.49
N THR A 167 9.92 28.21 -30.31
CA THR A 167 10.04 27.48 -29.05
C THR A 167 8.76 26.70 -28.79
N LEU A 168 8.89 25.40 -28.61
CA LEU A 168 7.79 24.49 -28.27
C LEU A 168 7.93 24.10 -26.79
N TYR A 169 6.82 24.04 -26.09
CA TYR A 169 6.79 23.55 -24.72
C TYR A 169 5.58 22.64 -24.51
N LEU A 170 5.76 21.66 -23.65
CA LEU A 170 4.74 20.73 -23.23
C LEU A 170 4.72 20.70 -21.71
N ALA A 171 3.54 20.80 -21.10
CA ALA A 171 3.35 20.58 -19.69
C ALA A 171 2.05 19.79 -19.50
N GLN A 172 2.15 18.59 -18.96
CA GLN A 172 1.01 17.69 -18.71
C GLN A 172 1.02 17.23 -17.25
N PRO A 173 0.35 17.93 -16.35
CA PRO A 173 0.14 17.45 -14.98
C PRO A 173 -0.98 16.40 -14.96
N LYS A 174 -0.76 15.33 -14.18
CA LYS A 174 -1.75 14.32 -13.80
C LYS A 174 -1.74 14.23 -12.29
N LEU A 175 -2.79 14.71 -11.65
CA LEU A 175 -2.92 14.76 -10.19
C LEU A 175 -4.20 14.03 -9.79
N PHE A 176 -4.09 13.23 -8.72
CA PHE A 176 -5.17 12.44 -8.13
C PHE A 176 -5.24 12.71 -6.63
N TYR A 177 -6.45 12.66 -6.09
CA TYR A 177 -6.73 12.83 -4.67
C TYR A 177 -7.65 11.72 -4.17
#